data_ab6ccc01dc1bfda8ec90e64a19b6e3c0
#
_entry.id   ab6ccc01dc1bfda8ec90e64a19b6e3c0
#
_cell.length_a   1.000
_cell.length_b   1.000
_cell.length_c   1.000
_cell.angle_alpha   90.00
_cell.angle_beta   90.00
_cell.angle_gamma   90.00
#
_symmetry.space_group_name_H-M   'P 1'
#
loop_
_entity.id
_entity.type
_entity.pdbx_description
1 polymer ?
#
loop_
_entity_poly.entity_id
_entity_poly.type
_entity_poly.pdbx_seq_one_letter_code
_entity_poly.pdbx_strand_id
1 'polypeptide(L)'
;MTYFLIAGAGLAIWTTLNSQVIQLPISFMVASWDRLPPEWVEILNRYGAPYVIILGMLAVDAMPLIFGLDIGDIARAATISASFPAFVVFWVVTQIPKKYPEAYKQSVFQLSQGWMWELFLFSEFASVVGVYFLAQDLSTTVIVVLMLWIAIAVAYYPLRKRYLASKGIDLDVLTTDEEIFRS
;
A
#
# COMPACT_ATOMS: atom_id res chain seq x y z
N MET A 1 33.25 -2.63 -18.54
CA MET A 1 32.63 -2.41 -17.22
C MET A 1 31.35 -1.57 -17.31
N THR A 2 31.33 -0.45 -18.03
CA THR A 2 30.18 0.46 -18.19
C THR A 2 28.92 -0.23 -18.75
N TYR A 3 29.05 -1.04 -19.81
CA TYR A 3 27.91 -1.77 -20.40
C TYR A 3 27.29 -2.79 -19.45
N PHE A 4 28.09 -3.42 -18.62
CA PHE A 4 27.59 -4.35 -17.60
C PHE A 4 26.77 -3.64 -16.53
N LEU A 5 27.21 -2.46 -16.08
CA LEU A 5 26.48 -1.64 -15.11
C LEU A 5 25.14 -1.14 -15.69
N ILE A 6 25.16 -0.67 -16.95
CA ILE A 6 23.94 -0.20 -17.65
C ILE A 6 22.95 -1.36 -17.84
N ALA A 7 23.43 -2.52 -18.28
CA ALA A 7 22.59 -3.70 -18.45
C ALA A 7 22.01 -4.18 -17.11
N GLY A 8 22.84 -4.22 -16.06
CA GLY A 8 22.40 -4.59 -14.71
C GLY A 8 21.33 -3.65 -14.15
N ALA A 9 21.55 -2.34 -14.26
CA ALA A 9 20.56 -1.33 -13.85
C ALA A 9 19.27 -1.44 -14.66
N GLY A 10 19.35 -1.63 -15.98
CA GLY A 10 18.19 -1.80 -16.84
C GLY A 10 17.38 -3.05 -16.49
N LEU A 11 18.03 -4.17 -16.23
CA LEU A 11 17.37 -5.40 -15.80
C LEU A 11 16.72 -5.24 -14.41
N ALA A 12 17.39 -4.57 -13.47
CA ALA A 12 16.82 -4.30 -12.15
C ALA A 12 15.56 -3.45 -12.24
N ILE A 13 15.58 -2.38 -13.03
CA ILE A 13 14.39 -1.54 -13.29
C ILE A 13 13.28 -2.37 -13.94
N TRP A 14 13.59 -3.15 -14.97
CA TRP A 14 12.63 -4.00 -15.65
C TRP A 14 11.94 -5.00 -14.74
N THR A 15 12.72 -5.71 -13.91
CA THR A 15 12.17 -6.68 -12.95
C THR A 15 11.30 -6.02 -11.89
N THR A 16 11.70 -4.85 -11.40
CA THR A 16 10.92 -4.07 -10.43
C THR A 16 9.60 -3.61 -11.02
N LEU A 17 9.60 -3.04 -12.22
CA LEU A 17 8.38 -2.60 -12.91
C LEU A 17 7.43 -3.77 -13.17
N ASN A 18 7.96 -4.89 -13.66
CA ASN A 18 7.15 -6.09 -13.91
C ASN A 18 6.52 -6.63 -12.62
N SER A 19 7.25 -6.65 -11.52
CA SER A 19 6.74 -7.04 -10.21
C SER A 19 5.61 -6.13 -9.72
N GLN A 20 5.74 -4.82 -9.87
CA GLN A 20 4.73 -3.85 -9.47
C GLN A 20 3.42 -4.00 -10.28
N VAL A 21 3.52 -4.18 -11.60
CA VAL A 21 2.36 -4.39 -12.49
C VAL A 21 1.57 -5.65 -12.13
N ILE A 22 2.21 -6.66 -11.54
CA ILE A 22 1.55 -7.89 -11.09
C ILE A 22 1.00 -7.72 -9.67
N GLN A 23 1.80 -7.23 -8.76
CA GLN A 23 1.51 -7.25 -7.31
C GLN A 23 0.42 -6.24 -6.91
N LEU A 24 0.46 -5.02 -7.44
CA LEU A 24 -0.50 -3.98 -7.08
C LEU A 24 -1.94 -4.32 -7.47
N PRO A 25 -2.24 -4.79 -8.72
CA PRO A 25 -3.59 -5.20 -9.08
C PRO A 25 -4.13 -6.32 -8.21
N ILE A 26 -3.29 -7.27 -7.79
CA ILE A 26 -3.69 -8.37 -6.89
C ILE A 26 -4.13 -7.79 -5.53
N SER A 27 -3.37 -6.84 -4.98
CA SER A 27 -3.72 -6.21 -3.70
C SER A 27 -5.07 -5.48 -3.79
N PHE A 28 -5.34 -4.78 -4.90
CA PHE A 28 -6.63 -4.16 -5.15
C PHE A 28 -7.76 -5.19 -5.31
N MET A 29 -7.51 -6.31 -5.97
CA MET A 29 -8.49 -7.40 -6.10
C MET A 29 -8.84 -8.01 -4.74
N VAL A 30 -7.85 -8.22 -3.88
CA VAL A 30 -8.10 -8.69 -2.50
C VAL A 30 -8.95 -7.67 -1.72
N ALA A 31 -8.65 -6.38 -1.83
CA ALA A 31 -9.48 -5.33 -1.22
C ALA A 31 -10.91 -5.27 -1.79
N SER A 32 -11.11 -5.76 -3.03
CA SER A 32 -12.44 -5.84 -3.65
C SER A 32 -13.31 -6.90 -3.00
N TRP A 33 -12.75 -7.99 -2.49
CA TRP A 33 -13.49 -9.00 -1.74
C TRP A 33 -14.10 -8.41 -0.47
N ASP A 34 -13.43 -7.44 0.13
CA ASP A 34 -13.95 -6.66 1.27
C ASP A 34 -14.87 -5.51 0.83
N ARG A 35 -15.25 -5.44 -0.44
CA ARG A 35 -16.08 -4.39 -1.06
C ARG A 35 -15.56 -2.97 -0.86
N LEU A 36 -14.28 -2.80 -0.57
CA LEU A 36 -13.65 -1.50 -0.40
C LEU A 36 -13.63 -0.69 -1.69
N PRO A 37 -13.16 -1.19 -2.85
CA PRO A 37 -13.29 -0.52 -4.12
C PRO A 37 -14.74 -0.56 -4.65
N PRO A 38 -15.11 0.29 -5.62
CA PRO A 38 -16.36 0.15 -6.35
C PRO A 38 -16.36 -1.12 -7.22
N GLU A 39 -17.53 -1.74 -7.43
CA GLU A 39 -17.69 -3.01 -8.18
C GLU A 39 -17.13 -2.97 -9.61
N TRP A 40 -17.19 -1.81 -10.29
CA TRP A 40 -16.64 -1.65 -11.64
C TRP A 40 -15.11 -1.81 -11.72
N VAL A 41 -14.41 -1.74 -10.59
CA VAL A 41 -12.95 -1.95 -10.53
C VAL A 41 -12.59 -3.43 -10.68
N GLU A 42 -13.51 -4.34 -10.36
CA GLU A 42 -13.33 -5.79 -10.40
C GLU A 42 -13.43 -6.38 -11.82
N ILE A 43 -13.72 -5.56 -12.84
CA ILE A 43 -13.92 -6.04 -14.20
C ILE A 43 -12.63 -6.66 -14.75
N LEU A 44 -12.70 -7.95 -15.07
CA LEU A 44 -11.59 -8.68 -15.65
C LEU A 44 -11.68 -8.67 -17.18
N ASN A 45 -10.54 -8.69 -17.84
CA ASN A 45 -10.50 -8.90 -19.29
C ASN A 45 -10.63 -10.39 -19.63
N ARG A 46 -10.65 -10.73 -20.93
CA ARG A 46 -10.74 -12.12 -21.43
C ARG A 46 -9.61 -13.05 -20.94
N TYR A 47 -8.54 -12.52 -20.38
CA TYR A 47 -7.39 -13.26 -19.85
C TYR A 47 -7.39 -13.32 -18.32
N GLY A 48 -8.45 -12.84 -17.67
CA GLY A 48 -8.56 -12.80 -16.21
C GLY A 48 -7.76 -11.68 -15.54
N ALA A 49 -7.24 -10.68 -16.30
CA ALA A 49 -6.52 -9.57 -15.73
C ALA A 49 -7.45 -8.39 -15.39
N PRO A 50 -7.29 -7.71 -14.24
CA PRO A 50 -8.09 -6.57 -13.80
C PRO A 50 -7.65 -5.29 -14.55
N TYR A 51 -8.04 -5.18 -15.80
CA TYR A 51 -7.55 -4.13 -16.70
C TYR A 51 -7.93 -2.72 -16.26
N VAL A 52 -9.04 -2.55 -15.56
CA VAL A 52 -9.47 -1.24 -15.06
C VAL A 52 -8.48 -0.72 -14.00
N ILE A 53 -8.05 -1.60 -13.09
CA ILE A 53 -7.04 -1.27 -12.08
C ILE A 53 -5.72 -0.92 -12.76
N ILE A 54 -5.27 -1.76 -13.71
CA ILE A 54 -4.01 -1.56 -14.43
C ILE A 54 -4.01 -0.22 -15.18
N LEU A 55 -5.09 0.10 -15.91
CA LEU A 55 -5.20 1.36 -16.63
C LEU A 55 -5.27 2.56 -15.67
N GLY A 56 -5.99 2.43 -14.55
CA GLY A 56 -6.05 3.45 -13.52
C GLY A 56 -4.67 3.74 -12.92
N MET A 57 -3.90 2.70 -12.62
CA MET A 57 -2.52 2.83 -12.14
C MET A 57 -1.62 3.52 -13.16
N LEU A 58 -1.65 3.07 -14.42
CA LEU A 58 -0.87 3.70 -15.49
C LEU A 58 -1.23 5.19 -15.66
N ALA A 59 -2.50 5.55 -15.53
CA ALA A 59 -2.92 6.95 -15.60
C ALA A 59 -2.35 7.77 -14.43
N VAL A 60 -2.38 7.23 -13.20
CA VAL A 60 -1.80 7.89 -12.02
C VAL A 60 -0.28 8.03 -12.15
N ASP A 61 0.40 6.97 -12.59
CA ASP A 61 1.87 6.96 -12.77
C ASP A 61 2.33 7.91 -13.89
N ALA A 62 1.50 8.11 -14.92
CA ALA A 62 1.80 9.04 -16.00
C ALA A 62 1.61 10.51 -15.60
N MET A 63 0.76 10.83 -14.65
CA MET A 63 0.46 12.22 -14.25
C MET A 63 1.71 13.03 -13.88
N PRO A 64 2.62 12.56 -13.00
CA PRO A 64 3.82 13.31 -12.65
C PRO A 64 4.71 13.63 -13.85
N LEU A 65 4.79 12.69 -14.79
CA LEU A 65 5.57 12.88 -16.04
C LEU A 65 4.92 13.93 -16.96
N ILE A 66 3.59 13.91 -17.10
CA ILE A 66 2.84 14.88 -17.90
C ILE A 66 2.97 16.29 -17.31
N PHE A 67 3.00 16.41 -15.99
CA PHE A 67 3.20 17.69 -15.29
C PHE A 67 4.68 18.13 -15.23
N GLY A 68 5.60 17.34 -15.78
CA GLY A 68 7.02 17.67 -15.85
C GLY A 68 7.71 17.71 -14.49
N LEU A 69 7.25 16.90 -13.54
CA LEU A 69 7.91 16.79 -12.23
C LEU A 69 9.29 16.14 -12.38
N ASP A 70 10.25 16.59 -11.59
CA ASP A 70 11.57 15.96 -11.54
C ASP A 70 11.50 14.52 -11.03
N ILE A 71 12.29 13.64 -11.63
CA ILE A 71 12.34 12.22 -11.25
C ILE A 71 12.74 12.04 -9.78
N GLY A 72 13.64 12.90 -9.29
CA GLY A 72 14.04 12.91 -7.87
C GLY A 72 12.87 13.21 -6.94
N ASP A 73 12.04 14.19 -7.28
CA ASP A 73 10.84 14.54 -6.52
C ASP A 73 9.80 13.41 -6.55
N ILE A 74 9.62 12.77 -7.70
CA ILE A 74 8.71 11.61 -7.84
C ILE A 74 9.18 10.47 -6.93
N ALA A 75 10.47 10.15 -6.96
CA ALA A 75 11.04 9.06 -6.16
C ALA A 75 10.92 9.35 -4.64
N ARG A 76 11.19 10.60 -4.21
CA ARG A 76 11.04 11.02 -2.81
C ARG A 76 9.58 10.94 -2.37
N ALA A 77 8.65 11.47 -3.17
CA ALA A 77 7.22 11.45 -2.88
C ALA A 77 6.68 10.00 -2.78
N ALA A 78 7.11 9.11 -3.68
CA ALA A 78 6.76 7.70 -3.65
C ALA A 78 7.26 7.02 -2.36
N THR A 79 8.51 7.27 -1.96
CA THR A 79 9.09 6.73 -0.72
C THR A 79 8.36 7.22 0.53
N ILE A 80 8.03 8.51 0.59
CA ILE A 80 7.24 9.09 1.68
C ILE A 80 5.85 8.45 1.71
N SER A 81 5.17 8.33 0.57
CA SER A 81 3.85 7.71 0.48
C SER A 81 3.85 6.25 0.97
N ALA A 82 4.89 5.49 0.68
CA ALA A 82 5.03 4.10 1.10
C ALA A 82 5.25 3.95 2.62
N SER A 83 5.72 4.99 3.31
CA SER A 83 5.93 4.95 4.76
C SER A 83 4.62 4.91 5.55
N PHE A 84 3.53 5.48 5.04
CA PHE A 84 2.23 5.48 5.72
C PHE A 84 1.61 4.09 5.86
N PRO A 85 1.43 3.29 4.79
CA PRO A 85 0.92 1.93 4.94
C PRO A 85 1.87 1.05 5.73
N ALA A 86 3.19 1.26 5.67
CA ALA A 86 4.17 0.54 6.46
C ALA A 86 3.91 0.74 7.97
N PHE A 87 3.66 1.98 8.41
CA PHE A 87 3.27 2.27 9.80
C PHE A 87 2.06 1.44 10.23
N VAL A 88 1.00 1.42 9.43
CA VAL A 88 -0.22 0.65 9.75
C VAL A 88 0.08 -0.84 9.84
N VAL A 89 0.85 -1.39 8.91
CA VAL A 89 1.24 -2.81 8.91
C VAL A 89 2.03 -3.16 10.17
N PHE A 90 3.05 -2.38 10.52
CA PHE A 90 3.85 -2.63 11.71
C PHE A 90 3.02 -2.51 12.99
N TRP A 91 2.10 -1.54 13.07
CA TRP A 91 1.15 -1.44 14.16
C TRP A 91 0.28 -2.69 14.29
N VAL A 92 -0.31 -3.16 13.18
CA VAL A 92 -1.16 -4.36 13.14
C VAL A 92 -0.37 -5.59 13.61
N VAL A 93 0.88 -5.74 13.20
CA VAL A 93 1.74 -6.87 13.61
C VAL A 93 1.86 -6.92 15.15
N THR A 94 1.97 -5.79 15.85
CA THR A 94 2.02 -5.77 17.32
C THR A 94 0.72 -6.24 17.99
N GLN A 95 -0.41 -6.23 17.27
CA GLN A 95 -1.71 -6.66 17.78
C GLN A 95 -2.01 -8.15 17.54
N ILE A 96 -1.28 -8.81 16.61
CA ILE A 96 -1.53 -10.20 16.23
C ILE A 96 -1.55 -11.16 17.45
N PRO A 97 -0.57 -11.12 18.38
CA PRO A 97 -0.57 -12.04 19.52
C PRO A 97 -1.77 -11.89 20.45
N LYS A 98 -2.35 -10.68 20.48
CA LYS A 98 -3.54 -10.39 21.31
C LYS A 98 -4.82 -10.79 20.62
N LYS A 99 -4.91 -10.54 19.30
CA LYS A 99 -6.13 -10.78 18.51
C LYS A 99 -6.28 -12.25 18.11
N TYR A 100 -5.15 -12.93 17.83
CA TYR A 100 -5.12 -14.32 17.34
C TYR A 100 -4.12 -15.17 18.16
N PRO A 101 -4.34 -15.36 19.47
CA PRO A 101 -3.36 -16.02 20.36
C PRO A 101 -3.07 -17.47 19.98
N GLU A 102 -4.08 -18.22 19.53
CA GLU A 102 -3.90 -19.63 19.16
C GLU A 102 -3.08 -19.77 17.86
N ALA A 103 -3.38 -18.98 16.84
CA ALA A 103 -2.62 -18.97 15.59
C ALA A 103 -1.16 -18.50 15.83
N TYR A 104 -0.99 -17.53 16.73
CA TYR A 104 0.35 -17.04 17.07
C TYR A 104 1.19 -18.11 17.79
N LYS A 105 0.61 -18.89 18.71
CA LYS A 105 1.30 -20.00 19.38
C LYS A 105 1.72 -21.12 18.42
N GLN A 106 0.99 -21.30 17.32
CA GLN A 106 1.31 -22.31 16.29
C GLN A 106 2.32 -21.81 15.26
N SER A 107 2.63 -20.51 15.27
CA SER A 107 3.62 -19.92 14.34
C SER A 107 5.01 -20.46 14.61
N VAL A 108 5.74 -20.73 13.54
CA VAL A 108 7.15 -21.18 13.60
C VAL A 108 8.06 -20.11 14.19
N PHE A 109 7.71 -18.84 14.01
CA PHE A 109 8.47 -17.70 14.50
C PHE A 109 7.63 -16.89 15.49
N GLN A 110 8.09 -16.83 16.73
CA GLN A 110 7.40 -16.14 17.81
C GLN A 110 8.35 -15.13 18.45
N LEU A 111 7.93 -13.88 18.49
CA LEU A 111 8.63 -12.82 19.20
C LEU A 111 7.89 -12.49 20.50
N SER A 112 8.63 -12.16 21.56
CA SER A 112 7.99 -11.64 22.75
C SER A 112 7.33 -10.28 22.45
N GLN A 113 6.25 -9.97 23.16
CA GLN A 113 5.52 -8.71 22.97
C GLN A 113 6.44 -7.48 23.16
N GLY A 114 7.42 -7.56 24.06
CA GLY A 114 8.41 -6.49 24.26
C GLY A 114 9.25 -6.26 23.00
N TRP A 115 9.83 -7.32 22.44
CA TRP A 115 10.62 -7.25 21.21
C TRP A 115 9.82 -6.72 20.02
N MET A 116 8.53 -7.06 19.92
CA MET A 116 7.68 -6.53 18.84
C MET A 116 7.50 -5.01 18.96
N TRP A 117 7.32 -4.50 20.20
CA TRP A 117 7.22 -3.07 20.42
C TRP A 117 8.54 -2.33 20.19
N GLU A 118 9.67 -2.91 20.60
CA GLU A 118 10.98 -2.32 20.35
C GLU A 118 11.27 -2.22 18.85
N LEU A 119 11.02 -3.28 18.10
CA LEU A 119 11.18 -3.29 16.65
C LEU A 119 10.24 -2.30 15.96
N PHE A 120 8.98 -2.22 16.41
CA PHE A 120 8.03 -1.23 15.92
C PHE A 120 8.54 0.19 16.13
N LEU A 121 8.88 0.55 17.37
CA LEU A 121 9.35 1.88 17.70
C LEU A 121 10.64 2.26 16.96
N PHE A 122 11.58 1.33 16.83
CA PHE A 122 12.81 1.54 16.07
C PHE A 122 12.53 1.77 14.59
N SER A 123 11.70 0.95 13.98
CA SER A 123 11.31 1.10 12.56
C SER A 123 10.60 2.41 12.30
N GLU A 124 9.66 2.79 13.18
CA GLU A 124 8.93 4.05 13.03
C GLU A 124 9.80 5.27 13.24
N PHE A 125 10.70 5.23 14.22
CA PHE A 125 11.69 6.30 14.42
C PHE A 125 12.56 6.47 13.17
N ALA A 126 13.09 5.37 12.61
CA ALA A 126 13.89 5.40 11.39
C ALA A 126 13.07 5.93 10.19
N SER A 127 11.80 5.52 10.06
CA SER A 127 10.89 6.00 9.01
C SER A 127 10.63 7.51 9.14
N VAL A 128 10.31 8.00 10.34
CA VAL A 128 10.08 9.43 10.58
C VAL A 128 11.31 10.26 10.25
N VAL A 129 12.50 9.80 10.68
CA VAL A 129 13.77 10.46 10.35
C VAL A 129 14.01 10.46 8.83
N GLY A 130 13.76 9.33 8.15
CA GLY A 130 13.88 9.22 6.71
C GLY A 130 12.92 10.15 5.96
N VAL A 131 11.65 10.17 6.36
CA VAL A 131 10.63 11.08 5.80
C VAL A 131 11.02 12.54 6.00
N TYR A 132 11.51 12.90 7.19
CA TYR A 132 11.97 14.25 7.47
C TYR A 132 13.09 14.71 6.51
N PHE A 133 14.11 13.88 6.30
CA PHE A 133 15.20 14.22 5.36
C PHE A 133 14.72 14.28 3.91
N LEU A 134 13.89 13.34 3.48
CA LEU A 134 13.34 13.33 2.12
C LEU A 134 12.44 14.55 1.86
N ALA A 135 11.68 14.98 2.86
CA ALA A 135 10.75 16.11 2.73
C ALA A 135 11.45 17.46 2.60
N GLN A 136 12.66 17.61 3.13
CA GLN A 136 13.42 18.88 3.04
C GLN A 136 13.74 19.29 1.60
N ASP A 137 13.96 18.30 0.73
CA ASP A 137 14.35 18.55 -0.66
C ASP A 137 13.15 18.58 -1.62
N LEU A 138 11.91 18.41 -1.11
CA LEU A 138 10.72 18.43 -1.95
C LEU A 138 10.26 19.86 -2.23
N SER A 139 9.79 20.10 -3.46
CA SER A 139 9.12 21.34 -3.79
C SER A 139 7.78 21.46 -3.03
N THR A 140 7.40 22.69 -2.70
CA THR A 140 6.12 22.97 -1.99
C THR A 140 4.93 22.39 -2.76
N THR A 141 4.96 22.42 -4.09
CA THR A 141 3.90 21.87 -4.94
C THR A 141 3.75 20.37 -4.72
N VAL A 142 4.86 19.63 -4.69
CA VAL A 142 4.83 18.17 -4.48
C VAL A 142 4.34 17.85 -3.07
N ILE A 143 4.75 18.61 -2.05
CA ILE A 143 4.25 18.44 -0.68
C ILE A 143 2.73 18.62 -0.61
N VAL A 144 2.19 19.68 -1.24
CA VAL A 144 0.75 19.93 -1.26
C VAL A 144 -0.02 18.79 -1.96
N VAL A 145 0.47 18.34 -3.12
CA VAL A 145 -0.13 17.21 -3.85
C VAL A 145 -0.11 15.92 -3.01
N LEU A 146 1.02 15.64 -2.36
CA LEU A 146 1.18 14.48 -1.49
C LEU A 146 0.19 14.52 -0.30
N MET A 147 0.08 15.67 0.36
CA MET A 147 -0.86 15.86 1.48
C MET A 147 -2.31 15.71 1.05
N LEU A 148 -2.68 16.24 -0.12
CA LEU A 148 -4.02 16.06 -0.69
C LEU A 148 -4.30 14.58 -1.01
N TRP A 149 -3.34 13.88 -1.58
CA TRP A 149 -3.45 12.46 -1.87
C TRP A 149 -3.69 11.62 -0.61
N ILE A 150 -2.90 11.87 0.44
CA ILE A 150 -3.05 11.20 1.74
C ILE A 150 -4.42 11.53 2.36
N ALA A 151 -4.83 12.79 2.31
CA ALA A 151 -6.13 13.20 2.85
C ALA A 151 -7.29 12.51 2.12
N ILE A 152 -7.22 12.38 0.79
CA ILE A 152 -8.21 11.64 -0.01
C ILE A 152 -8.21 10.16 0.40
N ALA A 153 -7.05 9.53 0.53
CA ALA A 153 -6.95 8.13 0.92
C ALA A 153 -7.54 7.86 2.30
N VAL A 154 -7.22 8.73 3.28
CA VAL A 154 -7.77 8.63 4.65
C VAL A 154 -9.27 8.89 4.67
N ALA A 155 -9.77 9.88 3.91
CA ALA A 155 -11.20 10.21 3.85
C ALA A 155 -12.02 9.14 3.11
N TYR A 156 -11.40 8.40 2.20
CA TYR A 156 -12.09 7.40 1.38
C TYR A 156 -12.74 6.29 2.23
N TYR A 157 -12.01 5.75 3.19
CA TYR A 157 -12.51 4.64 4.01
C TYR A 157 -13.80 4.97 4.78
N PRO A 158 -13.89 6.05 5.59
CA PRO A 158 -15.12 6.38 6.30
C PRO A 158 -16.27 6.75 5.36
N LEU A 159 -15.98 7.37 4.22
CA LEU A 159 -17.00 7.68 3.22
C LEU A 159 -17.55 6.40 2.59
N ARG A 160 -16.68 5.46 2.24
CA ARG A 160 -17.08 4.17 1.68
C ARG A 160 -17.86 3.34 2.69
N LYS A 161 -17.42 3.29 3.95
CA LYS A 161 -18.13 2.61 5.04
C LYS A 161 -19.57 3.16 5.20
N ARG A 162 -19.74 4.48 5.21
CA ARG A 162 -21.07 5.11 5.28
C ARG A 162 -21.94 4.77 4.07
N TYR A 163 -21.36 4.79 2.88
CA TYR A 163 -22.07 4.42 1.66
C TYR A 163 -22.53 2.96 1.67
N LEU A 164 -21.71 2.01 2.11
CA LEU A 164 -22.09 0.61 2.20
C LEU A 164 -23.12 0.37 3.31
N ALA A 165 -23.00 1.03 4.45
CA ALA A 165 -23.99 0.99 5.52
C ALA A 165 -25.36 1.47 5.04
N SER A 166 -25.43 2.49 4.18
CA SER A 166 -26.70 2.93 3.56
C SER A 166 -27.34 1.90 2.63
N LYS A 167 -26.53 0.93 2.15
CA LYS A 167 -27.00 -0.22 1.36
C LYS A 167 -27.27 -1.48 2.20
N GLY A 168 -27.18 -1.38 3.52
CA GLY A 168 -27.39 -2.52 4.43
C GLY A 168 -26.19 -3.47 4.54
N ILE A 169 -25.03 -3.06 4.06
CA ILE A 169 -23.79 -3.86 4.12
C ILE A 169 -22.91 -3.31 5.25
N ASP A 170 -22.64 -4.15 6.27
CA ASP A 170 -21.74 -3.80 7.36
C ASP A 170 -20.34 -4.33 7.06
N LEU A 171 -19.38 -3.41 6.85
CA LEU A 171 -17.98 -3.75 6.60
C LEU A 171 -17.32 -4.45 7.78
N ASP A 172 -17.71 -4.11 9.02
CA ASP A 172 -17.07 -4.71 10.21
C ASP A 172 -17.45 -6.19 10.33
N VAL A 173 -18.63 -6.59 9.87
CA VAL A 173 -19.04 -7.99 9.82
C VAL A 173 -18.28 -8.74 8.72
N LEU A 174 -18.18 -8.17 7.51
CA LEU A 174 -17.48 -8.81 6.39
C LEU A 174 -15.99 -9.06 6.68
N THR A 175 -15.34 -8.16 7.42
CA THR A 175 -13.92 -8.29 7.76
C THR A 175 -13.65 -9.17 8.98
N THR A 176 -14.71 -9.55 9.74
CA THR A 176 -14.59 -10.35 10.97
C THR A 176 -15.06 -11.80 10.78
N ASP A 177 -15.67 -12.13 9.63
CA ASP A 177 -16.15 -13.49 9.39
C ASP A 177 -14.97 -14.47 9.27
N GLU A 178 -14.73 -15.19 10.39
CA GLU A 178 -13.73 -16.26 10.48
C GLU A 178 -14.02 -17.43 9.51
N GLU A 179 -15.20 -17.50 8.91
CA GLU A 179 -15.57 -18.52 7.95
C GLU A 179 -14.75 -18.49 6.66
N ILE A 180 -14.26 -17.31 6.25
CA ILE A 180 -13.42 -17.13 5.06
C ILE A 180 -12.07 -17.87 5.21
N PHE A 181 -11.61 -18.09 6.43
CA PHE A 181 -10.35 -18.79 6.70
C PHE A 181 -10.51 -20.29 6.97
N ARG A 182 -11.74 -20.83 6.96
CA ARG A 182 -12.03 -22.26 7.21
C ARG A 182 -12.27 -23.08 5.94
N SER A 183 -12.31 -22.47 4.78
CA SER A 183 -12.42 -23.12 3.46
C SER A 183 -11.05 -23.20 2.78
#